data_a71d378fb8e69453314a98e1e326f6c5
#
_entry.id   a71d378fb8e69453314a98e1e326f6c5
#
_cell.length_a   1.000
_cell.length_b   1.000
_cell.length_c   1.000
_cell.angle_alpha   90.00
_cell.angle_beta   90.00
_cell.angle_gamma   90.00
#
_symmetry.space_group_name_H-M   'P 1'
#
loop_
_entity.id
_entity.type
_entity.pdbx_description
1 polymer ?
#
loop_
_entity_poly.entity_id
_entity_poly.type
_entity_poly.pdbx_seq_one_letter_code
_entity_poly.pdbx_strand_id
1 'polypeptide(L)'
;MKGNKEVLDALNNLLMGELTSVNQYFIHSEMLKDWGLNKVFERFKHEMEEEQMHARKIIERILFLEGKPNMNKLEKVVLGKDIKEIYQHNLDYEMTIRKRLQSTIALAEKKNDYVTRDLLSSQLLFDTEEDHVYWLEIQLGLIKRIGIENYLQSQMG
;
A
#
# COMPACT_ATOMS: atom_id res chain seq x y z
N MET A 1 16.07 19.47 -10.69
CA MET A 1 17.38 18.81 -10.38
C MET A 1 17.40 17.43 -11.01
N LYS A 2 18.36 17.15 -11.85
CA LYS A 2 18.39 15.92 -12.62
C LYS A 2 18.65 14.68 -11.74
N GLY A 3 17.76 13.72 -11.79
CA GLY A 3 17.86 12.49 -11.03
C GLY A 3 18.64 11.38 -11.75
N ASN A 4 19.03 10.35 -10.99
CA ASN A 4 19.63 9.16 -11.52
C ASN A 4 18.56 8.30 -12.22
N LYS A 5 18.87 7.80 -13.43
CA LYS A 5 17.92 7.03 -14.24
C LYS A 5 17.42 5.76 -13.52
N GLU A 6 18.32 5.03 -12.87
CA GLU A 6 17.94 3.80 -12.17
C GLU A 6 16.99 4.08 -11.00
N VAL A 7 17.25 5.18 -10.27
CA VAL A 7 16.36 5.63 -9.18
C VAL A 7 14.99 6.03 -9.72
N LEU A 8 14.95 6.77 -10.84
CA LEU A 8 13.69 7.14 -11.49
C LEU A 8 12.89 5.93 -11.96
N ASP A 9 13.56 4.94 -12.56
CA ASP A 9 12.90 3.70 -12.98
C ASP A 9 12.32 2.94 -11.76
N ALA A 10 13.07 2.87 -10.66
CA ALA A 10 12.61 2.24 -9.43
C ALA A 10 11.43 3.00 -8.80
N LEU A 11 11.46 4.35 -8.80
CA LEU A 11 10.34 5.18 -8.33
C LEU A 11 9.09 4.96 -9.16
N ASN A 12 9.21 4.83 -10.49
CA ASN A 12 8.07 4.53 -11.35
C ASN A 12 7.51 3.14 -11.09
N ASN A 13 8.34 2.16 -10.77
CA ASN A 13 7.88 0.84 -10.37
C ASN A 13 7.11 0.89 -9.03
N LEU A 14 7.59 1.67 -8.08
CA LEU A 14 6.86 1.93 -6.83
C LEU A 14 5.53 2.62 -7.08
N LEU A 15 5.50 3.63 -7.95
CA LEU A 15 4.28 4.35 -8.30
C LEU A 15 3.20 3.41 -8.84
N MET A 16 3.59 2.50 -9.73
CA MET A 16 2.68 1.46 -10.24
C MET A 16 2.11 0.62 -9.10
N GLY A 17 2.94 0.23 -8.16
CA GLY A 17 2.53 -0.55 -6.99
C GLY A 17 1.56 0.19 -6.09
N GLU A 18 1.85 1.44 -5.76
CA GLU A 18 0.98 2.26 -4.89
C GLU A 18 -0.37 2.55 -5.54
N LEU A 19 -0.40 2.82 -6.85
CA LEU A 19 -1.65 3.02 -7.59
C LEU A 19 -2.47 1.73 -7.68
N THR A 20 -1.82 0.59 -7.83
CA THR A 20 -2.49 -0.72 -7.77
C THR A 20 -3.09 -0.95 -6.38
N SER A 21 -2.36 -0.62 -5.33
CA SER A 21 -2.82 -0.71 -3.94
C SER A 21 -4.05 0.17 -3.69
N VAL A 22 -4.05 1.41 -4.19
CA VAL A 22 -5.23 2.30 -4.16
C VAL A 22 -6.47 1.59 -4.72
N ASN A 23 -6.34 1.00 -5.91
CA ASN A 23 -7.45 0.32 -6.56
C ASN A 23 -7.91 -0.91 -5.76
N GLN A 24 -6.99 -1.67 -5.21
CA GLN A 24 -7.33 -2.86 -4.41
C GLN A 24 -8.06 -2.48 -3.13
N TYR A 25 -7.58 -1.50 -2.38
CA TYR A 25 -8.29 -1.00 -1.20
C TYR A 25 -9.64 -0.40 -1.56
N PHE A 26 -9.72 0.33 -2.67
CA PHE A 26 -10.97 0.94 -3.12
C PHE A 26 -12.03 -0.13 -3.40
N ILE A 27 -11.72 -1.12 -4.23
CA ILE A 27 -12.68 -2.16 -4.59
C ILE A 27 -13.06 -2.99 -3.35
N HIS A 28 -12.09 -3.40 -2.55
CA HIS A 28 -12.35 -4.15 -1.32
C HIS A 28 -13.19 -3.35 -0.32
N SER A 29 -12.95 -2.03 -0.20
CA SER A 29 -13.76 -1.19 0.71
C SER A 29 -15.24 -1.18 0.29
N GLU A 30 -15.52 -1.05 -0.99
CA GLU A 30 -16.91 -1.05 -1.49
C GLU A 30 -17.58 -2.43 -1.29
N MET A 31 -16.83 -3.53 -1.48
CA MET A 31 -17.32 -4.87 -1.19
C MET A 31 -17.67 -5.04 0.29
N LEU A 32 -16.79 -4.59 1.18
CA LEU A 32 -17.01 -4.67 2.63
C LEU A 32 -18.22 -3.83 3.07
N LYS A 33 -18.42 -2.67 2.45
CA LYS A 33 -19.60 -1.84 2.68
C LYS A 33 -20.87 -2.56 2.24
N ASP A 34 -20.86 -3.19 1.06
CA ASP A 34 -22.00 -3.96 0.55
C ASP A 34 -22.35 -5.13 1.47
N TRP A 35 -21.37 -5.71 2.14
CA TRP A 35 -21.58 -6.79 3.12
C TRP A 35 -22.01 -6.29 4.50
N GLY A 36 -22.17 -4.99 4.70
CA GLY A 36 -22.58 -4.40 5.97
C GLY A 36 -21.47 -4.29 7.01
N LEU A 37 -20.22 -4.43 6.61
CA LEU A 37 -19.07 -4.39 7.51
C LEU A 37 -18.49 -2.96 7.58
N ASN A 38 -19.27 -2.05 8.14
CA ASN A 38 -19.02 -0.61 8.07
C ASN A 38 -17.72 -0.16 8.75
N LYS A 39 -17.30 -0.81 9.82
CA LYS A 39 -16.05 -0.45 10.51
C LYS A 39 -14.83 -0.75 9.63
N VAL A 40 -14.82 -1.91 8.99
CA VAL A 40 -13.73 -2.28 8.08
C VAL A 40 -13.77 -1.43 6.82
N PHE A 41 -14.96 -1.13 6.31
CA PHE A 41 -15.12 -0.20 5.19
C PHE A 41 -14.43 1.13 5.46
N GLU A 42 -14.68 1.74 6.62
CA GLU A 42 -14.06 3.03 7.00
C GLU A 42 -12.54 2.90 7.09
N ARG A 43 -12.04 1.81 7.64
CA ARG A 43 -10.60 1.56 7.71
C ARG A 43 -9.98 1.42 6.32
N PHE A 44 -10.60 0.64 5.44
CA PHE A 44 -10.09 0.43 4.07
C PHE A 44 -10.16 1.70 3.24
N LYS A 45 -11.20 2.51 3.42
CA LYS A 45 -11.30 3.83 2.79
C LYS A 45 -10.13 4.73 3.24
N HIS A 46 -9.81 4.73 4.52
CA HIS A 46 -8.67 5.46 5.06
C HIS A 46 -7.35 4.97 4.45
N GLU A 47 -7.16 3.65 4.37
CA GLU A 47 -5.96 3.08 3.75
C GLU A 47 -5.84 3.46 2.27
N MET A 48 -6.95 3.47 1.54
CA MET A 48 -6.97 3.95 0.15
C MET A 48 -6.46 5.39 0.04
N GLU A 49 -6.90 6.27 0.92
CA GLU A 49 -6.49 7.67 0.96
C GLU A 49 -4.99 7.80 1.30
N GLU A 50 -4.48 6.98 2.22
CA GLU A 50 -3.05 6.94 2.54
C GLU A 50 -2.20 6.46 1.36
N GLU A 51 -2.65 5.43 0.64
CA GLU A 51 -1.95 4.95 -0.54
C GLU A 51 -1.95 6.00 -1.66
N GLN A 52 -3.02 6.78 -1.80
CA GLN A 52 -3.03 7.92 -2.71
C GLN A 52 -1.98 8.97 -2.29
N MET A 53 -1.80 9.19 -1.00
CA MET A 53 -0.78 10.09 -0.48
C MET A 53 0.63 9.56 -0.78
N HIS A 54 0.87 8.25 -0.61
CA HIS A 54 2.14 7.63 -0.99
C HIS A 54 2.43 7.83 -2.48
N ALA A 55 1.45 7.58 -3.33
CA ALA A 55 1.57 7.80 -4.77
C ALA A 55 1.90 9.26 -5.09
N ARG A 56 1.23 10.20 -4.44
CA ARG A 56 1.48 11.64 -4.61
C ARG A 56 2.92 12.00 -4.29
N LYS A 57 3.45 11.52 -3.17
CA LYS A 57 4.84 11.78 -2.76
C LYS A 57 5.85 11.23 -3.77
N ILE A 58 5.58 10.05 -4.31
CA ILE A 58 6.44 9.46 -5.36
C ILE A 58 6.38 10.31 -6.64
N ILE A 59 5.19 10.73 -7.06
CA ILE A 59 5.02 11.60 -8.24
C ILE A 59 5.79 12.91 -8.07
N GLU A 60 5.61 13.57 -6.94
CA GLU A 60 6.30 14.82 -6.61
C GLU A 60 7.83 14.65 -6.66
N ARG A 61 8.32 13.52 -6.13
CA ARG A 61 9.76 13.23 -6.14
C ARG A 61 10.29 12.98 -7.56
N ILE A 62 9.54 12.22 -8.38
CA ILE A 62 9.90 11.98 -9.79
C ILE A 62 9.99 13.31 -10.54
N LEU A 63 8.99 14.18 -10.37
CA LEU A 63 8.95 15.48 -11.04
C LEU A 63 10.10 16.39 -10.58
N PHE A 64 10.40 16.41 -9.29
CA PHE A 64 11.55 17.16 -8.76
C PHE A 64 12.85 16.69 -9.39
N LEU A 65 13.00 15.40 -9.62
CA LEU A 65 14.18 14.80 -10.24
C LEU A 65 14.16 14.88 -11.78
N GLU A 66 13.26 15.68 -12.35
CA GLU A 66 13.11 15.89 -13.80
C GLU A 66 12.78 14.61 -14.55
N GLY A 67 12.17 13.65 -13.86
CA GLY A 67 11.65 12.43 -14.45
C GLY A 67 10.21 12.57 -14.93
N LYS A 68 9.73 11.53 -15.61
CA LYS A 68 8.35 11.47 -16.08
C LYS A 68 7.60 10.37 -15.32
N PRO A 69 6.54 10.72 -14.55
CA PRO A 69 5.71 9.70 -13.92
C PRO A 69 5.05 8.81 -14.97
N ASN A 70 5.13 7.50 -14.77
CA ASN A 70 4.56 6.51 -15.69
C ASN A 70 3.25 5.97 -15.11
N MET A 71 2.14 6.25 -15.79
CA MET A 71 0.79 5.83 -15.40
C MET A 71 0.20 4.76 -16.32
N ASN A 72 0.99 4.26 -17.28
CA ASN A 72 0.47 3.46 -18.38
C ASN A 72 0.14 2.02 -18.00
N LYS A 73 0.54 1.55 -16.82
CA LYS A 73 0.39 0.15 -16.43
C LYS A 73 0.10 0.03 -14.94
N LEU A 74 -0.92 -0.75 -14.62
CA LEU A 74 -1.22 -1.18 -13.25
C LEU A 74 -1.05 -2.68 -13.16
N GLU A 75 -0.79 -3.19 -11.96
CA GLU A 75 -0.76 -4.62 -11.71
C GLU A 75 -2.18 -5.16 -11.55
N LYS A 76 -2.33 -6.47 -11.70
CA LYS A 76 -3.62 -7.11 -11.55
C LYS A 76 -4.05 -7.06 -10.08
N VAL A 77 -5.26 -6.58 -9.84
CA VAL A 77 -5.90 -6.61 -8.52
C VAL A 77 -6.44 -8.01 -8.26
N VAL A 78 -6.17 -8.54 -7.07
CA VAL A 78 -6.69 -9.82 -6.61
C VAL A 78 -7.80 -9.56 -5.59
N LEU A 79 -9.04 -9.95 -5.92
CA LEU A 79 -10.20 -9.73 -5.07
C LEU A 79 -10.43 -10.94 -4.16
N GLY A 80 -10.70 -10.67 -2.88
CA GLY A 80 -11.05 -11.71 -1.91
C GLY A 80 -12.53 -12.06 -1.99
N LYS A 81 -12.88 -13.31 -1.69
CA LYS A 81 -14.27 -13.79 -1.65
C LYS A 81 -14.95 -13.48 -0.33
N ASP A 82 -14.18 -13.37 0.73
CA ASP A 82 -14.63 -13.05 2.08
C ASP A 82 -13.62 -12.15 2.77
N ILE A 83 -13.94 -11.69 3.97
CA ILE A 83 -13.10 -10.74 4.70
C ILE A 83 -11.70 -11.30 4.98
N LYS A 84 -11.58 -12.59 5.26
CA LYS A 84 -10.29 -13.23 5.53
C LYS A 84 -9.39 -13.22 4.29
N GLU A 85 -9.96 -13.57 3.13
CA GLU A 85 -9.23 -13.49 1.86
C GLU A 85 -8.87 -12.06 1.50
N ILE A 86 -9.78 -11.10 1.72
CA ILE A 86 -9.50 -9.68 1.50
C ILE A 86 -8.28 -9.23 2.32
N TYR A 87 -8.25 -9.56 3.61
CA TYR A 87 -7.11 -9.22 4.47
C TYR A 87 -5.83 -9.90 3.99
N GLN A 88 -5.91 -11.18 3.61
CA GLN A 88 -4.72 -11.91 3.17
C GLN A 88 -4.17 -11.34 1.85
N HIS A 89 -5.03 -11.05 0.88
CA HIS A 89 -4.59 -10.47 -0.39
C HIS A 89 -3.99 -9.09 -0.21
N ASN A 90 -4.59 -8.25 0.64
CA ASN A 90 -4.02 -6.95 0.95
C ASN A 90 -2.68 -7.08 1.68
N LEU A 91 -2.57 -7.99 2.64
CA LEU A 91 -1.31 -8.25 3.35
C LEU A 91 -0.20 -8.72 2.39
N ASP A 92 -0.52 -9.67 1.52
CA ASP A 92 0.44 -10.20 0.54
C ASP A 92 0.95 -9.08 -0.38
N TYR A 93 0.06 -8.18 -0.80
CA TYR A 93 0.43 -7.06 -1.64
C TYR A 93 1.28 -6.03 -0.88
N GLU A 94 0.90 -5.71 0.36
CA GLU A 94 1.71 -4.82 1.23
C GLU A 94 3.13 -5.38 1.42
N MET A 95 3.27 -6.70 1.60
CA MET A 95 4.59 -7.34 1.71
C MET A 95 5.39 -7.24 0.40
N THR A 96 4.72 -7.26 -0.74
CA THR A 96 5.36 -7.01 -2.04
C THR A 96 5.86 -5.57 -2.13
N ILE A 97 5.03 -4.60 -1.77
CA ILE A 97 5.39 -3.18 -1.75
C ILE A 97 6.55 -2.94 -0.76
N ARG A 98 6.50 -3.55 0.41
CA ARG A 98 7.57 -3.47 1.41
C ARG A 98 8.94 -3.85 0.81
N LYS A 99 8.99 -4.98 0.11
CA LYS A 99 10.23 -5.44 -0.55
C LYS A 99 10.72 -4.45 -1.61
N ARG A 100 9.82 -3.92 -2.41
CA ARG A 100 10.15 -2.91 -3.43
C ARG A 100 10.67 -1.62 -2.81
N LEU A 101 10.06 -1.18 -1.72
CA LEU A 101 10.53 -0.01 -0.96
C LEU A 101 11.94 -0.25 -0.43
N GLN A 102 12.20 -1.40 0.19
CA GLN A 102 13.52 -1.74 0.70
C GLN A 102 14.57 -1.75 -0.42
N SER A 103 14.27 -2.33 -1.58
CA SER A 103 15.17 -2.36 -2.73
C SER A 103 15.44 -0.95 -3.27
N THR A 104 14.41 -0.11 -3.35
CA THR A 104 14.55 1.26 -3.86
C THR A 104 15.31 2.15 -2.89
N ILE A 105 15.09 1.97 -1.58
CA ILE A 105 15.85 2.66 -0.53
C ILE A 105 17.35 2.32 -0.64
N ALA A 106 17.68 1.04 -0.78
CA ALA A 106 19.07 0.60 -0.93
C ALA A 106 19.70 1.17 -2.22
N LEU A 107 18.95 1.22 -3.31
CA LEU A 107 19.40 1.81 -4.56
C LEU A 107 19.65 3.31 -4.44
N ALA A 108 18.71 4.04 -3.84
CA ALA A 108 18.85 5.47 -3.59
C ALA A 108 20.11 5.78 -2.75
N GLU A 109 20.35 4.99 -1.68
CA GLU A 109 21.57 5.07 -0.88
C GLU A 109 22.81 4.88 -1.73
N LYS A 110 22.84 3.82 -2.54
CA LYS A 110 23.96 3.49 -3.42
C LYS A 110 24.27 4.61 -4.43
N LYS A 111 23.24 5.32 -4.87
CA LYS A 111 23.37 6.44 -5.83
C LYS A 111 23.52 7.79 -5.15
N ASN A 112 23.70 7.82 -3.83
CA ASN A 112 23.84 9.04 -3.02
C ASN A 112 22.61 9.96 -3.10
N ASP A 113 21.44 9.42 -3.42
CA ASP A 113 20.18 10.15 -3.38
C ASP A 113 19.53 9.96 -1.99
N TYR A 114 20.12 10.64 -1.02
CA TYR A 114 19.74 10.51 0.40
C TYR A 114 18.35 11.08 0.68
N VAL A 115 17.89 12.05 -0.07
CA VAL A 115 16.56 12.65 0.12
C VAL A 115 15.47 11.69 -0.35
N THR A 116 15.66 11.02 -1.49
CA THR A 116 14.75 9.96 -1.93
C THR A 116 14.75 8.80 -0.93
N ARG A 117 15.93 8.34 -0.51
CA ARG A 117 16.06 7.30 0.52
C ARG A 117 15.26 7.66 1.77
N ASP A 118 15.45 8.86 2.29
CA ASP A 118 14.83 9.32 3.53
C ASP A 118 13.31 9.41 3.39
N LEU A 119 12.81 9.99 2.30
CA LEU A 119 11.39 10.04 1.98
C LEU A 119 10.76 8.65 1.99
N LEU A 120 11.36 7.70 1.28
CA LEU A 120 10.83 6.34 1.17
C LEU A 120 10.88 5.60 2.51
N SER A 121 11.96 5.76 3.26
CA SER A 121 12.13 5.09 4.55
C SER A 121 11.20 5.65 5.62
N SER A 122 11.23 6.97 5.85
CA SER A 122 10.55 7.60 6.98
C SER A 122 9.04 7.79 6.78
N GLN A 123 8.58 7.83 5.54
CA GLN A 123 7.17 8.08 5.26
C GLN A 123 6.46 6.85 4.67
N LEU A 124 6.96 6.29 3.58
CA LEU A 124 6.27 5.19 2.91
C LEU A 124 6.48 3.82 3.60
N LEU A 125 7.73 3.44 3.81
CA LEU A 125 8.05 2.16 4.44
C LEU A 125 7.55 2.11 5.89
N PHE A 126 7.67 3.22 6.61
CA PHE A 126 7.16 3.32 7.97
C PHE A 126 5.66 3.04 8.02
N ASP A 127 4.85 3.71 7.19
CA ASP A 127 3.40 3.49 7.14
C ASP A 127 3.07 2.05 6.72
N THR A 128 3.77 1.52 5.71
CA THR A 128 3.55 0.17 5.21
C THR A 128 3.76 -0.87 6.32
N GLU A 129 4.84 -0.77 7.09
CA GLU A 129 5.16 -1.75 8.13
C GLU A 129 4.37 -1.51 9.42
N GLU A 130 4.40 -0.29 9.94
CA GLU A 130 3.90 0.03 11.28
C GLU A 130 2.38 0.19 11.32
N ASP A 131 1.75 0.55 10.21
CA ASP A 131 0.32 0.71 10.15
C ASP A 131 -0.36 -0.39 9.32
N HIS A 132 -0.09 -0.47 8.02
CA HIS A 132 -0.84 -1.37 7.13
C HIS A 132 -0.60 -2.84 7.43
N VAL A 133 0.65 -3.30 7.39
CA VAL A 133 1.02 -4.71 7.63
C VAL A 133 0.63 -5.12 9.06
N TYR A 134 1.04 -4.33 10.02
CA TYR A 134 0.79 -4.63 11.43
C TYR A 134 -0.72 -4.74 11.75
N TRP A 135 -1.51 -3.81 11.24
CA TRP A 135 -2.97 -3.86 11.43
C TRP A 135 -3.59 -5.12 10.79
N LEU A 136 -3.23 -5.45 9.55
CA LEU A 136 -3.74 -6.64 8.86
C LEU A 136 -3.37 -7.94 9.59
N GLU A 137 -2.15 -8.04 10.10
CA GLU A 137 -1.72 -9.19 10.90
C GLU A 137 -2.55 -9.33 12.18
N ILE A 138 -2.83 -8.21 12.86
CA ILE A 138 -3.69 -8.20 14.05
C ILE A 138 -5.09 -8.70 13.71
N GLN A 139 -5.69 -8.20 12.62
CA GLN A 139 -7.04 -8.60 12.23
C GLN A 139 -7.13 -10.10 11.90
N LEU A 140 -6.18 -10.61 11.14
CA LEU A 140 -6.10 -12.05 10.84
C LEU A 140 -5.92 -12.87 12.12
N GLY A 141 -5.12 -12.39 13.06
CA GLY A 141 -4.93 -13.01 14.37
C GLY A 141 -6.23 -13.02 15.21
N LEU A 142 -7.00 -11.94 15.17
CA LEU A 142 -8.29 -11.85 15.86
C LEU A 142 -9.32 -12.83 15.28
N ILE A 143 -9.41 -12.93 13.96
CA ILE A 143 -10.28 -13.91 13.29
C ILE A 143 -9.97 -15.32 13.79
N LYS A 144 -8.68 -15.66 13.89
CA LYS A 144 -8.24 -16.96 14.39
C LYS A 144 -8.61 -17.19 15.86
N ARG A 145 -8.54 -16.14 16.69
CA ARG A 145 -8.77 -16.24 18.14
C ARG A 145 -10.24 -16.32 18.52
N ILE A 146 -11.08 -15.48 17.92
CA ILE A 146 -12.50 -15.35 18.32
C ILE A 146 -13.47 -16.00 17.34
N GLY A 147 -12.98 -16.49 16.22
CA GLY A 147 -13.79 -17.08 15.15
C GLY A 147 -14.37 -16.02 14.20
N ILE A 148 -14.67 -16.45 12.97
CA ILE A 148 -15.10 -15.53 11.90
C ILE A 148 -16.44 -14.86 12.22
N GLU A 149 -17.39 -15.59 12.79
CA GLU A 149 -18.72 -15.04 13.07
C GLU A 149 -18.69 -13.92 14.11
N ASN A 150 -17.96 -14.13 15.21
CA ASN A 150 -17.77 -13.10 16.24
C ASN A 150 -17.01 -11.89 15.68
N TYR A 151 -16.02 -12.16 14.84
CA TYR A 151 -15.25 -11.09 14.20
C TYR A 151 -16.13 -10.23 13.28
N LEU A 152 -16.94 -10.89 12.43
CA LEU A 152 -17.85 -10.18 11.51
C LEU A 152 -18.83 -9.31 12.28
N GLN A 153 -19.43 -9.85 13.38
CA GLN A 153 -20.33 -9.09 14.22
C GLN A 153 -19.66 -7.84 14.81
N SER A 154 -18.39 -7.95 15.21
CA SER A 154 -17.64 -6.80 15.77
C SER A 154 -17.38 -5.70 14.73
N GLN A 155 -17.48 -6.00 13.44
CA GLN A 155 -17.20 -5.07 12.35
C GLN A 155 -18.45 -4.43 11.73
N MET A 156 -19.63 -4.82 12.17
CA MET A 156 -20.90 -4.34 11.61
C MET A 156 -21.24 -2.90 11.98
N GLY A 157 -20.84 -2.43 13.10
CA GLY A 157 -21.01 -1.09 13.68
C GLY A 157 -21.89 -0.10 13.01
#